data_eefbb5e8dae4bd0e5453080c870049fd
#
_entry.id   eefbb5e8dae4bd0e5453080c870049fd
#
_cell.length_a   1.000
_cell.length_b   1.000
_cell.length_c   1.000
_cell.angle_alpha   90.00
_cell.angle_beta   90.00
_cell.angle_gamma   90.00
#
_symmetry.space_group_name_H-M   'P 1'
#
loop_
_entity.id
_entity.type
_entity.pdbx_description
1 polymer ?
#
loop_
_entity_poly.entity_id
_entity_poly.type
_entity_poly.pdbx_seq_one_letter_code
_entity_poly.pdbx_strand_id
1 'polypeptide(L)'
;PKGLQSFMEPIVLFVRDEIALPNIGAKRYAKYMPFLLTIFFLILTNNFLGLIPLFPGGANVSGNIAFTMTLAVCVFIVVNLSSNKNYWEHIFWMPGMHWSMKLFLAPIELIGVFNKPISLMIRLFANITAGHILVLSLVCLIFIFKTVYAAAIAVPFVIFIFLIELLVAFLQAYIFTMLTAMYIGMASEEAHHD
;
A
#
# COMPACT_ATOMS: atom_id res chain seq x y z
N PRO A 1 -23.77 17.44 -0.96
CA PRO A 1 -23.46 16.12 -1.49
C PRO A 1 -24.37 15.08 -0.84
N LYS A 2 -24.94 14.18 -1.64
CA LYS A 2 -25.82 13.13 -1.15
C LYS A 2 -25.36 11.78 -1.67
N GLY A 3 -25.41 10.72 -0.83
CA GLY A 3 -25.08 9.36 -1.22
C GLY A 3 -23.59 9.05 -1.28
N LEU A 4 -23.15 8.38 -2.36
CA LEU A 4 -21.76 7.90 -2.52
C LEU A 4 -20.72 9.01 -2.43
N GLN A 5 -21.05 10.20 -2.91
CA GLN A 5 -20.16 11.37 -2.84
C GLN A 5 -19.82 11.74 -1.38
N SER A 6 -20.82 11.77 -0.48
CA SER A 6 -20.59 12.05 0.94
C SER A 6 -19.69 11.03 1.63
N PHE A 7 -19.68 9.79 1.13
CA PHE A 7 -18.81 8.74 1.66
C PHE A 7 -17.38 8.86 1.12
N MET A 8 -17.24 9.18 -0.16
CA MET A 8 -15.92 9.26 -0.80
C MET A 8 -15.18 10.56 -0.51
N GLU A 9 -15.90 11.65 -0.30
CA GLU A 9 -15.33 12.98 -0.06
C GLU A 9 -14.36 13.04 1.13
N PRO A 10 -14.66 12.49 2.32
CA PRO A 10 -13.72 12.46 3.43
C PRO A 10 -12.41 11.73 3.11
N ILE A 11 -12.49 10.64 2.34
CA ILE A 11 -11.30 9.86 1.95
C ILE A 11 -10.44 10.66 0.97
N VAL A 12 -11.06 11.30 -0.01
CA VAL A 12 -10.35 12.16 -0.98
C VAL A 12 -9.70 13.35 -0.28
N LEU A 13 -10.40 13.99 0.65
CA LEU A 13 -9.87 15.09 1.45
C LEU A 13 -8.72 14.62 2.36
N PHE A 14 -8.83 13.45 2.94
CA PHE A 14 -7.75 12.84 3.72
C PHE A 14 -6.48 12.65 2.86
N VAL A 15 -6.59 12.07 1.67
CA VAL A 15 -5.45 11.89 0.76
C VAL A 15 -4.86 13.25 0.34
N ARG A 16 -5.71 14.26 0.12
CA ARG A 16 -5.26 15.61 -0.20
C ARG A 16 -4.50 16.25 0.95
N ASP A 17 -5.10 16.27 2.13
CA ASP A 17 -4.63 17.09 3.26
C ASP A 17 -3.48 16.42 4.02
N GLU A 18 -3.51 15.09 4.17
CA GLU A 18 -2.51 14.35 4.91
C GLU A 18 -1.36 13.81 4.04
N ILE A 19 -1.60 13.62 2.74
CA ILE A 19 -0.59 13.01 1.84
C ILE A 19 -0.09 14.02 0.80
N ALA A 20 -0.99 14.59 0.00
CA ALA A 20 -0.57 15.37 -1.17
C ALA A 20 -0.01 16.75 -0.78
N LEU A 21 -0.70 17.51 0.05
CA LEU A 21 -0.31 18.85 0.44
C LEU A 21 1.03 18.90 1.21
N PRO A 22 1.25 18.07 2.25
CA PRO A 22 2.49 18.14 3.02
C PRO A 22 3.72 17.70 2.23
N ASN A 23 3.56 16.74 1.28
CA ASN A 23 4.68 16.14 0.58
C ASN A 23 4.98 16.77 -0.78
N ILE A 24 3.99 17.30 -1.50
CA ILE A 24 4.16 17.86 -2.85
C ILE A 24 4.08 19.39 -2.86
N GLY A 25 3.39 19.96 -1.85
CA GLY A 25 3.19 21.39 -1.73
C GLY A 25 1.94 21.91 -2.45
N ALA A 26 1.42 23.06 -1.96
CA ALA A 26 0.13 23.63 -2.36
C ALA A 26 0.04 24.02 -3.84
N LYS A 27 1.17 24.31 -4.50
CA LYS A 27 1.17 24.75 -5.90
C LYS A 27 1.07 23.59 -6.92
N ARG A 28 1.46 22.38 -6.54
CA ARG A 28 1.66 21.26 -7.48
C ARG A 28 0.80 20.04 -7.19
N TYR A 29 0.26 19.91 -5.96
CA TYR A 29 -0.49 18.73 -5.56
C TYR A 29 -1.65 18.40 -6.52
N ALA A 30 -2.33 19.42 -7.07
CA ALA A 30 -3.49 19.24 -7.93
C ALA A 30 -3.17 18.43 -9.21
N LYS A 31 -1.95 18.56 -9.74
CA LYS A 31 -1.49 17.80 -10.92
C LYS A 31 -1.33 16.32 -10.63
N TYR A 32 -0.85 15.98 -9.43
CA TYR A 32 -0.54 14.60 -9.04
C TYR A 32 -1.67 13.93 -8.25
N MET A 33 -2.67 14.71 -7.84
CA MET A 33 -3.80 14.23 -7.05
C MET A 33 -4.55 13.05 -7.69
N PRO A 34 -4.90 13.06 -9.00
CA PRO A 34 -5.56 11.93 -9.64
C PRO A 34 -4.73 10.64 -9.57
N PHE A 35 -3.41 10.76 -9.72
CA PHE A 35 -2.48 9.64 -9.65
C PHE A 35 -2.39 9.05 -8.25
N LEU A 36 -2.25 9.89 -7.22
CA LEU A 36 -2.21 9.46 -5.82
C LEU A 36 -3.53 8.80 -5.40
N LEU A 37 -4.66 9.35 -5.80
CA LEU A 37 -5.97 8.75 -5.55
C LEU A 37 -6.10 7.38 -6.23
N THR A 38 -5.64 7.26 -7.46
CA THR A 38 -5.67 5.99 -8.20
C THR A 38 -4.87 4.92 -7.47
N ILE A 39 -3.65 5.22 -7.02
CA ILE A 39 -2.81 4.29 -6.25
C ILE A 39 -3.48 3.93 -4.92
N PHE A 40 -3.96 4.94 -4.20
CA PHE A 40 -4.59 4.73 -2.89
C PHE A 40 -5.80 3.80 -3.00
N PHE A 41 -6.73 4.09 -3.90
CA PHE A 41 -7.93 3.27 -4.07
C PHE A 41 -7.62 1.90 -4.67
N LEU A 42 -6.65 1.80 -5.57
CA LEU A 42 -6.24 0.52 -6.13
C LEU A 42 -5.72 -0.41 -5.03
N ILE A 43 -4.80 0.07 -4.19
CA ILE A 43 -4.24 -0.73 -3.08
C ILE A 43 -5.32 -1.03 -2.04
N LEU A 44 -6.12 -0.04 -1.67
CA LEU A 44 -7.18 -0.19 -0.68
C LEU A 44 -8.22 -1.23 -1.14
N THR A 45 -8.69 -1.12 -2.38
CA THR A 45 -9.69 -2.06 -2.94
C THR A 45 -9.12 -3.48 -3.00
N ASN A 46 -7.87 -3.64 -3.42
CA ASN A 46 -7.24 -4.96 -3.46
C ASN A 46 -7.07 -5.57 -2.07
N ASN A 47 -6.71 -4.76 -1.09
CA ASN A 47 -6.61 -5.22 0.30
C ASN A 47 -7.98 -5.65 0.84
N PHE A 48 -9.03 -4.89 0.57
CA PHE A 48 -10.39 -5.26 0.97
C PHE A 48 -10.91 -6.50 0.26
N LEU A 49 -10.67 -6.64 -1.04
CA LEU A 49 -11.04 -7.86 -1.78
C LEU A 49 -10.35 -9.10 -1.22
N GLY A 50 -9.10 -8.96 -0.74
CA GLY A 50 -8.39 -10.04 -0.06
C GLY A 50 -8.97 -10.42 1.29
N LEU A 51 -9.60 -9.48 2.01
CA LEU A 51 -10.20 -9.71 3.33
C LEU A 51 -11.58 -10.36 3.26
N ILE A 52 -12.34 -10.16 2.17
CA ILE A 52 -13.72 -10.64 2.07
C ILE A 52 -13.74 -12.04 1.46
N PRO A 53 -14.07 -13.08 2.19
CA PRO A 53 -14.20 -14.46 1.67
C PRO A 53 -15.50 -14.64 0.91
N LEU A 54 -15.77 -13.82 -0.12
CA LEU A 54 -17.07 -13.83 -0.85
C LEU A 54 -17.21 -14.99 -1.84
N PHE A 55 -16.14 -15.74 -2.13
CA PHE A 55 -16.19 -16.87 -3.05
C PHE A 55 -15.52 -18.11 -2.44
N PRO A 56 -16.17 -19.29 -2.54
CA PRO A 56 -15.56 -20.55 -2.10
C PRO A 56 -14.25 -20.92 -2.82
N GLY A 57 -13.90 -20.22 -3.91
CA GLY A 57 -12.58 -20.28 -4.56
C GLY A 57 -11.70 -19.06 -4.32
N GLY A 58 -12.19 -18.00 -3.68
CA GLY A 58 -11.50 -16.74 -3.47
C GLY A 58 -10.42 -16.80 -2.39
N ALA A 59 -10.52 -17.76 -1.47
CA ALA A 59 -9.50 -17.99 -0.45
C ALA A 59 -8.09 -18.28 -1.04
N ASN A 60 -8.05 -18.83 -2.25
CA ASN A 60 -6.78 -19.13 -2.94
C ASN A 60 -6.26 -17.99 -3.82
N VAL A 61 -7.09 -17.07 -4.28
CA VAL A 61 -6.64 -16.03 -5.22
C VAL A 61 -5.80 -14.97 -4.49
N SER A 62 -6.26 -14.51 -3.34
CA SER A 62 -5.53 -13.51 -2.55
C SER A 62 -4.35 -14.10 -1.78
N GLY A 63 -4.40 -15.40 -1.42
CA GLY A 63 -3.29 -16.14 -0.84
C GLY A 63 -2.28 -16.63 -1.90
N ASN A 64 -2.54 -16.39 -3.18
CA ASN A 64 -1.60 -16.76 -4.24
C ASN A 64 -0.55 -15.66 -4.41
N ILE A 65 0.70 -16.01 -4.14
CA ILE A 65 1.84 -15.10 -4.27
C ILE A 65 1.97 -14.54 -5.70
N ALA A 66 1.55 -15.30 -6.73
CA ALA A 66 1.56 -14.84 -8.10
C ALA A 66 0.59 -13.68 -8.34
N PHE A 67 -0.58 -13.69 -7.71
CA PHE A 67 -1.56 -12.61 -7.81
C PHE A 67 -1.03 -11.33 -7.12
N THR A 68 -0.53 -11.45 -5.89
CA THR A 68 0.04 -10.32 -5.15
C THR A 68 1.29 -9.76 -5.84
N MET A 69 2.09 -10.63 -6.45
CA MET A 69 3.25 -10.24 -7.26
C MET A 69 2.82 -9.48 -8.52
N THR A 70 1.85 -9.96 -9.25
CA THR A 70 1.32 -9.27 -10.44
C THR A 70 0.82 -7.88 -10.08
N LEU A 71 0.08 -7.76 -8.98
CA LEU A 71 -0.41 -6.48 -8.49
C LEU A 71 0.74 -5.54 -8.12
N ALA A 72 1.71 -6.02 -7.35
CA ALA A 72 2.88 -5.24 -6.96
C ALA A 72 3.69 -4.77 -8.18
N VAL A 73 3.84 -5.62 -9.20
CA VAL A 73 4.48 -5.26 -10.48
C VAL A 73 3.67 -4.22 -11.24
N CYS A 74 2.35 -4.36 -11.33
CA CYS A 74 1.50 -3.36 -11.97
C CYS A 74 1.64 -1.98 -11.28
N VAL A 75 1.56 -1.94 -9.95
CA VAL A 75 1.78 -0.70 -9.18
C VAL A 75 3.17 -0.14 -9.43
N PHE A 76 4.19 -0.98 -9.43
CA PHE A 76 5.57 -0.60 -9.73
C PHE A 76 5.72 0.03 -11.12
N ILE A 77 5.14 -0.60 -12.15
CA ILE A 77 5.16 -0.07 -13.53
C ILE A 77 4.43 1.27 -13.59
N VAL A 78 3.25 1.38 -13.00
CA VAL A 78 2.48 2.65 -12.99
C VAL A 78 3.26 3.76 -12.30
N VAL A 79 3.88 3.48 -11.16
CA VAL A 79 4.70 4.47 -10.42
C VAL A 79 5.90 4.91 -11.26
N ASN A 80 6.62 3.97 -11.87
CA ASN A 80 7.82 4.29 -12.65
C ASN A 80 7.49 5.01 -13.97
N LEU A 81 6.40 4.64 -14.66
CA LEU A 81 5.97 5.32 -15.89
C LEU A 81 5.44 6.73 -15.63
N SER A 82 4.87 6.97 -14.45
CA SER A 82 4.39 8.30 -14.04
C SER A 82 5.50 9.16 -13.44
N SER A 83 6.67 8.57 -13.18
CA SER A 83 7.82 9.30 -12.67
C SER A 83 8.47 10.13 -13.77
N ASN A 84 8.77 11.39 -13.47
CA ASN A 84 9.45 12.31 -14.38
C ASN A 84 10.91 11.88 -14.60
N LYS A 85 11.54 12.39 -15.67
CA LYS A 85 12.97 12.21 -15.94
C LYS A 85 13.85 12.60 -14.75
N ASN A 86 13.45 13.64 -14.01
CA ASN A 86 14.15 14.12 -12.82
C ASN A 86 14.20 13.08 -11.69
N TYR A 87 13.20 12.20 -11.56
CA TYR A 87 13.20 11.11 -10.61
C TYR A 87 14.30 10.08 -10.90
N TRP A 88 14.49 9.72 -12.17
CA TRP A 88 15.55 8.81 -12.60
C TRP A 88 16.93 9.47 -12.53
N GLU A 89 17.01 10.76 -12.84
CA GLU A 89 18.22 11.55 -12.70
C GLU A 89 18.64 11.68 -11.25
N HIS A 90 17.71 11.84 -10.31
CA HIS A 90 17.97 11.83 -8.87
C HIS A 90 18.49 10.48 -8.38
N ILE A 91 17.96 9.37 -8.87
CA ILE A 91 18.42 8.02 -8.51
C ILE A 91 19.85 7.77 -9.00
N PHE A 92 20.17 8.19 -10.22
CA PHE A 92 21.48 7.91 -10.83
C PHE A 92 22.48 9.05 -10.65
N TRP A 93 22.00 10.28 -10.52
CA TRP A 93 22.85 11.47 -10.53
C TRP A 93 22.39 12.52 -9.53
N MET A 94 22.56 12.25 -8.24
CA MET A 94 22.25 13.23 -7.19
C MET A 94 23.08 14.51 -7.37
N PRO A 95 22.48 15.68 -7.62
CA PRO A 95 23.22 16.94 -7.71
C PRO A 95 23.83 17.31 -6.35
N GLY A 96 25.03 17.89 -6.35
CA GLY A 96 25.67 18.41 -5.15
C GLY A 96 26.54 17.44 -4.34
N MET A 97 26.64 16.16 -4.69
CA MET A 97 27.48 15.19 -3.98
C MET A 97 28.77 14.84 -4.69
N HIS A 98 29.79 14.48 -3.90
CA HIS A 98 31.10 14.02 -4.40
C HIS A 98 30.95 12.74 -5.23
N TRP A 99 31.73 12.60 -6.30
CA TRP A 99 31.61 11.49 -7.25
C TRP A 99 31.71 10.08 -6.62
N SER A 100 32.57 9.92 -5.62
CA SER A 100 32.70 8.66 -4.88
C SER A 100 31.44 8.29 -4.08
N MET A 101 30.74 9.28 -3.51
CA MET A 101 29.48 9.03 -2.80
C MET A 101 28.35 8.68 -3.75
N LYS A 102 28.29 9.29 -4.94
CA LYS A 102 27.31 8.95 -5.98
C LYS A 102 27.39 7.48 -6.39
N LEU A 103 28.61 6.96 -6.53
CA LEU A 103 28.85 5.57 -6.90
C LEU A 103 28.36 4.58 -5.83
N PHE A 104 28.37 4.96 -4.55
CA PHE A 104 27.86 4.14 -3.46
C PHE A 104 26.36 4.30 -3.24
N LEU A 105 25.81 5.50 -3.40
CA LEU A 105 24.37 5.75 -3.18
C LEU A 105 23.51 5.24 -4.32
N ALA A 106 23.94 5.34 -5.57
CA ALA A 106 23.15 4.91 -6.72
C ALA A 106 22.69 3.43 -6.65
N PRO A 107 23.53 2.44 -6.29
CA PRO A 107 23.08 1.07 -6.11
C PRO A 107 22.11 0.91 -4.93
N ILE A 108 22.30 1.65 -3.84
CA ILE A 108 21.43 1.60 -2.67
C ILE A 108 20.04 2.15 -3.00
N GLU A 109 19.99 3.26 -3.71
CA GLU A 109 18.74 3.88 -4.17
C GLU A 109 18.02 2.98 -5.18
N LEU A 110 18.77 2.37 -6.11
CA LEU A 110 18.22 1.39 -7.05
C LEU A 110 17.62 0.18 -6.34
N ILE A 111 18.30 -0.37 -5.34
CA ILE A 111 17.77 -1.45 -4.49
C ILE A 111 16.51 -0.96 -3.77
N GLY A 112 16.49 0.28 -3.28
CA GLY A 112 15.33 0.90 -2.65
C GLY A 112 14.11 0.93 -3.55
N VAL A 113 14.27 1.26 -4.84
CA VAL A 113 13.19 1.28 -5.84
C VAL A 113 12.59 -0.11 -6.02
N PHE A 114 13.42 -1.16 -6.12
CA PHE A 114 12.95 -2.55 -6.23
C PHE A 114 12.39 -3.12 -4.94
N ASN A 115 12.91 -2.68 -3.79
CA ASN A 115 12.45 -3.16 -2.50
C ASN A 115 11.00 -2.75 -2.19
N LYS A 116 10.52 -1.64 -2.74
CA LYS A 116 9.14 -1.15 -2.54
C LYS A 116 8.08 -2.14 -3.04
N PRO A 117 8.09 -2.59 -4.31
CA PRO A 117 7.12 -3.57 -4.80
C PRO A 117 7.26 -4.93 -4.12
N ILE A 118 8.50 -5.35 -3.79
CA ILE A 118 8.75 -6.60 -3.06
C ILE A 118 8.14 -6.52 -1.65
N SER A 119 8.39 -5.44 -0.94
CA SER A 119 7.82 -5.22 0.40
C SER A 119 6.28 -5.17 0.36
N LEU A 120 5.69 -4.55 -0.66
CA LEU A 120 4.24 -4.53 -0.87
C LEU A 120 3.70 -5.94 -1.10
N MET A 121 4.36 -6.72 -1.99
CA MET A 121 4.00 -8.09 -2.30
C MET A 121 4.05 -8.99 -1.05
N ILE A 122 5.16 -8.97 -0.32
CA ILE A 122 5.36 -9.80 0.88
C ILE A 122 4.34 -9.42 1.95
N ARG A 123 4.10 -8.14 2.16
CA ARG A 123 3.17 -7.66 3.18
C ARG A 123 1.72 -8.04 2.85
N LEU A 124 1.30 -7.88 1.59
CA LEU A 124 -0.02 -8.32 1.13
C LEU A 124 -0.19 -9.83 1.32
N PHE A 125 0.76 -10.61 0.82
CA PHE A 125 0.74 -12.06 0.94
C PHE A 125 0.74 -12.52 2.40
N ALA A 126 1.66 -12.00 3.22
CA ALA A 126 1.79 -12.39 4.62
C ALA A 126 0.55 -12.02 5.44
N ASN A 127 0.00 -10.82 5.23
CA ASN A 127 -1.18 -10.37 5.95
C ASN A 127 -2.40 -11.23 5.65
N ILE A 128 -2.68 -11.48 4.37
CA ILE A 128 -3.81 -12.30 3.93
C ILE A 128 -3.64 -13.75 4.38
N THR A 129 -2.45 -14.32 4.20
CA THR A 129 -2.17 -15.71 4.58
C THR A 129 -2.25 -15.90 6.09
N ALA A 130 -1.64 -15.01 6.88
CA ALA A 130 -1.66 -15.07 8.32
C ALA A 130 -3.09 -14.94 8.87
N GLY A 131 -3.87 -14.00 8.36
CA GLY A 131 -5.26 -13.81 8.77
C GLY A 131 -6.12 -15.03 8.48
N HIS A 132 -6.05 -15.60 7.29
CA HIS A 132 -6.80 -16.81 6.96
C HIS A 132 -6.37 -18.01 7.81
N ILE A 133 -5.09 -18.21 8.05
CA ILE A 133 -4.58 -19.30 8.90
C ILE A 133 -5.08 -19.13 10.33
N LEU A 134 -5.03 -17.92 10.88
CA LEU A 134 -5.49 -17.64 12.24
C LEU A 134 -6.99 -17.88 12.39
N VAL A 135 -7.81 -17.38 11.46
CA VAL A 135 -9.26 -17.58 11.48
C VAL A 135 -9.62 -19.05 11.35
N LEU A 136 -9.01 -19.77 10.40
CA LEU A 136 -9.22 -21.21 10.23
C LEU A 136 -8.81 -22.00 11.48
N SER A 137 -7.68 -21.66 12.07
CA SER A 137 -7.19 -22.31 13.30
C SER A 137 -8.17 -22.14 14.47
N LEU A 138 -8.71 -20.94 14.65
CA LEU A 138 -9.71 -20.65 15.68
C LEU A 138 -11.03 -21.39 15.44
N VAL A 139 -11.48 -21.46 14.18
CA VAL A 139 -12.68 -22.23 13.80
C VAL A 139 -12.44 -23.72 14.06
N CYS A 140 -11.30 -24.26 13.65
CA CYS A 140 -10.93 -25.66 13.95
C CYS A 140 -10.90 -25.95 15.46
N LEU A 141 -10.44 -25.01 16.26
CA LEU A 141 -10.42 -25.14 17.73
C LEU A 141 -11.82 -25.34 18.31
N ILE A 142 -12.82 -24.63 17.77
CA ILE A 142 -14.23 -24.79 18.16
C ILE A 142 -14.70 -26.23 17.89
N PHE A 143 -14.35 -26.78 16.72
CA PHE A 143 -14.75 -28.15 16.35
C PHE A 143 -14.03 -29.22 17.19
N ILE A 144 -12.75 -28.98 17.56
CA ILE A 144 -11.97 -29.91 18.37
C ILE A 144 -12.51 -29.98 19.80
N PHE A 145 -12.76 -28.84 20.43
CA PHE A 145 -13.23 -28.80 21.81
C PHE A 145 -14.71 -29.13 21.98
N LYS A 146 -15.51 -29.01 20.92
CA LYS A 146 -16.97 -29.27 20.92
C LYS A 146 -17.73 -28.64 22.09
N THR A 147 -17.23 -27.52 22.61
CA THR A 147 -17.81 -26.84 23.76
C THR A 147 -18.22 -25.42 23.39
N VAL A 148 -19.35 -24.97 23.92
CA VAL A 148 -19.85 -23.59 23.72
C VAL A 148 -18.84 -22.56 24.27
N TYR A 149 -18.08 -22.90 25.30
CA TYR A 149 -17.04 -22.02 25.86
C TYR A 149 -15.93 -21.72 24.86
N ALA A 150 -15.52 -22.71 24.05
CA ALA A 150 -14.52 -22.48 23.00
C ALA A 150 -15.02 -21.49 21.95
N ALA A 151 -16.29 -21.55 21.55
CA ALA A 151 -16.89 -20.59 20.63
C ALA A 151 -16.99 -19.18 21.25
N ALA A 152 -17.36 -19.09 22.53
CA ALA A 152 -17.48 -17.82 23.24
C ALA A 152 -16.14 -17.04 23.31
N ILE A 153 -15.01 -17.74 23.31
CA ILE A 153 -13.67 -17.13 23.28
C ILE A 153 -13.21 -16.90 21.84
N ALA A 154 -13.37 -17.87 20.96
CA ALA A 154 -12.87 -17.80 19.58
C ALA A 154 -13.56 -16.73 18.75
N VAL A 155 -14.88 -16.54 18.88
CA VAL A 155 -15.61 -15.56 18.06
C VAL A 155 -15.17 -14.10 18.31
N PRO A 156 -15.06 -13.60 19.55
CA PRO A 156 -14.53 -12.27 19.80
C PRO A 156 -13.10 -12.11 19.29
N PHE A 157 -12.28 -13.16 19.36
CA PHE A 157 -10.90 -13.13 18.90
C PHE A 157 -10.83 -13.04 17.37
N VAL A 158 -11.68 -13.76 16.64
CA VAL A 158 -11.80 -13.65 15.17
C VAL A 158 -12.22 -12.23 14.77
N ILE A 159 -13.19 -11.64 15.46
CA ILE A 159 -13.63 -10.27 15.19
C ILE A 159 -12.48 -9.28 15.42
N PHE A 160 -11.73 -9.47 16.49
CA PHE A 160 -10.56 -8.62 16.80
C PHE A 160 -9.46 -8.73 15.72
N ILE A 161 -9.16 -9.95 15.26
CA ILE A 161 -8.21 -10.19 14.16
C ILE A 161 -8.69 -9.49 12.90
N PHE A 162 -9.97 -9.63 12.55
CA PHE A 162 -10.55 -9.00 11.37
C PHE A 162 -10.44 -7.46 11.43
N LEU A 163 -10.64 -6.85 12.59
CA LEU A 163 -10.47 -5.41 12.77
C LEU A 163 -9.01 -4.98 12.58
N ILE A 164 -8.06 -5.77 13.08
CA ILE A 164 -6.62 -5.51 12.86
C ILE A 164 -6.30 -5.62 11.37
N GLU A 165 -6.77 -6.63 10.67
CA GLU A 165 -6.55 -6.79 9.24
C GLU A 165 -7.11 -5.63 8.42
N LEU A 166 -8.30 -5.15 8.79
CA LEU A 166 -8.92 -3.97 8.18
C LEU A 166 -8.05 -2.73 8.38
N LEU A 167 -7.54 -2.53 9.60
CA LEU A 167 -6.65 -1.43 9.92
C LEU A 167 -5.34 -1.51 9.12
N VAL A 168 -4.73 -2.69 9.05
CA VAL A 168 -3.50 -2.91 8.29
C VAL A 168 -3.73 -2.70 6.79
N ALA A 169 -4.87 -3.12 6.25
CA ALA A 169 -5.25 -2.87 4.86
C ALA A 169 -5.28 -1.37 4.52
N PHE A 170 -5.87 -0.57 5.40
CA PHE A 170 -5.91 0.89 5.27
C PHE A 170 -4.51 1.51 5.41
N LEU A 171 -3.75 1.13 6.44
CA LEU A 171 -2.39 1.62 6.65
C LEU A 171 -1.46 1.28 5.50
N GLN A 172 -1.63 0.15 4.85
CA GLN A 172 -0.87 -0.25 3.67
C GLN A 172 -1.07 0.71 2.50
N ALA A 173 -2.34 1.05 2.21
CA ALA A 173 -2.68 2.02 1.17
C ALA A 173 -2.12 3.41 1.52
N TYR A 174 -2.25 3.83 2.77
CA TYR A 174 -1.75 5.10 3.27
C TYR A 174 -0.23 5.22 3.13
N ILE A 175 0.52 4.26 3.68
CA ILE A 175 2.00 4.28 3.68
C ILE A 175 2.54 4.29 2.25
N PHE A 176 1.98 3.46 1.37
CA PHE A 176 2.44 3.38 -0.01
C PHE A 176 2.18 4.67 -0.78
N THR A 177 1.00 5.26 -0.62
CA THR A 177 0.64 6.53 -1.27
C THR A 177 1.46 7.69 -0.72
N MET A 178 1.71 7.71 0.60
CA MET A 178 2.54 8.71 1.25
C MET A 178 3.99 8.66 0.75
N LEU A 179 4.59 7.47 0.68
CA LEU A 179 5.94 7.30 0.12
C LEU A 179 6.00 7.77 -1.34
N THR A 180 5.00 7.44 -2.15
CA THR A 180 4.90 7.89 -3.54
C THR A 180 4.83 9.42 -3.62
N ALA A 181 4.01 10.06 -2.80
CA ALA A 181 3.90 11.52 -2.73
C ALA A 181 5.21 12.18 -2.31
N MET A 182 5.91 11.61 -1.33
CA MET A 182 7.22 12.08 -0.87
C MET A 182 8.26 12.04 -1.99
N TYR A 183 8.30 10.96 -2.79
CA TYR A 183 9.22 10.89 -3.93
C TYR A 183 8.88 11.89 -5.03
N ILE A 184 7.60 12.10 -5.31
CA ILE A 184 7.16 13.13 -6.26
C ILE A 184 7.54 14.52 -5.75
N GLY A 185 7.37 14.78 -4.46
CA GLY A 185 7.75 16.04 -3.82
C GLY A 185 9.24 16.33 -3.99
N MET A 186 10.10 15.40 -3.59
CA MET A 186 11.55 15.52 -3.74
C MET A 186 11.97 15.74 -5.20
N ALA A 187 11.42 14.96 -6.13
CA ALA A 187 11.72 15.11 -7.56
C ALA A 187 11.24 16.44 -8.14
N SER A 188 10.27 17.11 -7.50
CA SER A 188 9.73 18.38 -7.97
C SER A 188 10.40 19.62 -7.36
N GLU A 189 11.02 19.51 -6.17
CA GLU A 189 11.72 20.62 -5.53
C GLU A 189 13.06 20.96 -6.19
N GLU A 190 13.77 19.97 -6.69
CA GLU A 190 15.10 20.16 -7.31
C GLU A 190 15.07 20.87 -8.68
N ALA A 191 13.92 20.98 -9.32
CA ALA A 191 13.76 21.70 -10.59
C ALA A 191 13.83 23.25 -10.45
N HIS A 192 14.10 23.80 -9.25
CA HIS A 192 14.05 25.24 -8.98
C HIS A 192 15.37 25.86 -8.53
N HIS A 193 16.48 25.14 -8.59
CA HIS A 193 17.82 25.64 -8.24
C HIS A 193 18.73 25.94 -9.44
N ASP A 194 18.15 26.15 -10.64
CA ASP A 194 18.84 26.74 -11.81
C ASP A 194 18.18 28.05 -12.24
#